data_3d914916866b9ca025d92a72e7906046
#
_entry.id   3d914916866b9ca025d92a72e7906046
#
_cell.length_a   1.000
_cell.length_b   1.000
_cell.length_c   1.000
_cell.angle_alpha   90.00
_cell.angle_beta   90.00
_cell.angle_gamma   90.00
#
_symmetry.space_group_name_H-M   'P 1'
#
loop_
_entity.id
_entity.type
_entity.pdbx_description
1 polymer ?
#
loop_
_entity_poly.entity_id
_entity_poly.type
_entity_poly.pdbx_seq_one_letter_code
_entity_poly.pdbx_strand_id
1 'polypeptide(L)'
;MRVLVVTAVPVERDAVTRAFGGTPQIVALPGAELHRVGAFDVLAGGAGPAAAAAATAFALASASAPYGLVVSAGIGGAFTPLTPLGSLVVASDIVAADLGADTPDGFLPVTALGFGRDRFAPPPALVRKVAAAAGAAPGAVLTVSTVTGTAERAGALLAAHPGALAEAMEGFGVAEAAARAEVPVLELRAVSNAVGPRDRDAWRIGDALAALTEAFGKTAPVLEGWNRHDDRHRS
;
A
#
# COMPACT_ATOMS: atom_id res chain seq x y z
N MET A 1 19.77 -4.10 3.47
CA MET A 1 19.09 -3.44 2.31
C MET A 1 18.35 -2.20 2.81
N ARG A 2 18.24 -1.11 2.03
CA ARG A 2 17.37 0.01 2.40
C ARG A 2 15.95 -0.23 1.89
N VAL A 3 14.98 0.10 2.73
CA VAL A 3 13.54 -0.03 2.41
C VAL A 3 12.91 1.36 2.46
N LEU A 4 12.21 1.76 1.39
CA LEU A 4 11.38 2.95 1.37
C LEU A 4 9.94 2.57 1.72
N VAL A 5 9.39 3.13 2.80
CA VAL A 5 7.97 2.99 3.15
C VAL A 5 7.27 4.30 2.82
N VAL A 6 6.19 4.22 2.06
CA VAL A 6 5.39 5.38 1.63
C VAL A 6 4.00 5.28 2.22
N THR A 7 3.63 6.30 2.96
CA THR A 7 2.28 6.47 3.55
C THR A 7 1.61 7.71 2.96
N ALA A 8 0.30 7.87 3.18
CA ALA A 8 -0.41 9.05 2.70
C ALA A 8 -0.13 10.29 3.55
N VAL A 9 -0.22 10.15 4.86
CA VAL A 9 -0.26 11.30 5.80
C VAL A 9 0.75 11.16 6.93
N PRO A 10 1.15 12.29 7.58
CA PRO A 10 2.15 12.27 8.64
C PRO A 10 1.82 11.33 9.80
N VAL A 11 0.56 11.20 10.18
CA VAL A 11 0.16 10.32 11.31
C VAL A 11 0.44 8.84 11.01
N GLU A 12 0.32 8.41 9.76
CA GLU A 12 0.68 7.04 9.33
C GLU A 12 2.20 6.86 9.26
N ARG A 13 2.93 7.85 8.68
CA ARG A 13 4.39 7.86 8.69
C ARG A 13 4.92 7.72 10.12
N ASP A 14 4.39 8.49 11.05
CA ASP A 14 4.81 8.48 12.44
C ASP A 14 4.47 7.15 13.13
N ALA A 15 3.32 6.54 12.79
CA ALA A 15 2.96 5.22 13.28
C ALA A 15 3.95 4.14 12.82
N VAL A 16 4.33 4.15 11.54
CA VAL A 16 5.34 3.24 10.98
C VAL A 16 6.72 3.52 11.59
N THR A 17 7.13 4.78 11.68
CA THR A 17 8.44 5.17 12.23
C THR A 17 8.61 4.67 13.66
N ARG A 18 7.58 4.75 14.50
CA ARG A 18 7.61 4.26 15.90
C ARG A 18 7.93 2.77 16.00
N ALA A 19 7.57 1.98 14.99
CA ALA A 19 7.81 0.54 14.98
C ALA A 19 9.31 0.17 15.00
N PHE A 20 10.17 1.05 14.50
CA PHE A 20 11.61 0.78 14.37
C PHE A 20 12.44 1.25 15.56
N GLY A 21 11.82 1.98 16.51
CA GLY A 21 12.51 2.52 17.68
C GLY A 21 13.53 3.61 17.34
N GLY A 22 14.02 4.28 18.38
CA GLY A 22 15.01 5.36 18.22
C GLY A 22 14.42 6.67 17.71
N THR A 23 15.29 7.69 17.57
CA THR A 23 14.94 9.01 17.04
C THR A 23 15.24 9.05 15.55
N PRO A 24 14.26 9.31 14.68
CA PRO A 24 14.50 9.39 13.25
C PRO A 24 15.33 10.63 12.89
N GLN A 25 16.19 10.49 11.88
CA GLN A 25 16.74 11.62 11.18
C GLN A 25 15.69 12.15 10.21
N ILE A 26 15.38 13.45 10.30
CA ILE A 26 14.45 14.10 9.40
C ILE A 26 15.19 14.55 8.15
N VAL A 27 14.70 14.17 6.99
CA VAL A 27 15.23 14.53 5.67
C VAL A 27 14.16 15.26 4.87
N ALA A 28 14.42 16.50 4.49
CA ALA A 28 13.51 17.27 3.63
C ALA A 28 13.63 16.80 2.19
N LEU A 29 12.48 16.55 1.55
CA LEU A 29 12.32 16.32 0.12
C LEU A 29 11.40 17.38 -0.47
N PRO A 30 11.40 17.60 -1.79
CA PRO A 30 10.44 18.50 -2.41
C PRO A 30 8.99 18.11 -2.08
N GLY A 31 8.29 18.96 -1.32
CA GLY A 31 6.90 18.77 -0.93
C GLY A 31 6.62 17.68 0.12
N ALA A 32 7.66 17.09 0.71
CA ALA A 32 7.49 15.99 1.66
C ALA A 32 8.62 15.96 2.71
N GLU A 33 8.40 15.19 3.78
CA GLU A 33 9.37 14.94 4.83
C GLU A 33 9.53 13.44 5.02
N LEU A 34 10.78 12.98 5.01
CA LEU A 34 11.16 11.60 5.16
C LEU A 34 11.82 11.38 6.53
N HIS A 35 11.38 10.35 7.24
CA HIS A 35 11.97 9.87 8.47
C HIS A 35 12.93 8.72 8.18
N ARG A 36 14.21 8.92 8.47
CA ARG A 36 15.24 7.88 8.33
C ARG A 36 15.51 7.24 9.68
N VAL A 37 15.30 5.93 9.79
CA VAL A 37 15.53 5.15 11.00
C VAL A 37 16.04 3.75 10.64
N GLY A 38 17.26 3.41 11.05
CA GLY A 38 17.88 2.12 10.69
C GLY A 38 17.98 1.91 9.18
N ALA A 39 17.43 0.80 8.72
CA ALA A 39 17.37 0.44 7.30
C ALA A 39 16.14 1.06 6.58
N PHE A 40 15.26 1.76 7.29
CA PHE A 40 14.00 2.27 6.77
C PHE A 40 14.04 3.77 6.56
N ASP A 41 13.51 4.20 5.44
CA ASP A 41 13.13 5.57 5.14
C ASP A 41 11.60 5.61 5.01
N VAL A 42 10.92 6.38 5.86
CA VAL A 42 9.45 6.46 5.93
C VAL A 42 8.99 7.83 5.46
N LEU A 43 8.16 7.88 4.43
CA LEU A 43 7.72 9.07 3.73
C LEU A 43 6.22 9.27 3.84
N ALA A 44 5.74 10.46 4.16
CA ALA A 44 4.37 10.88 3.95
C ALA A 44 4.25 11.52 2.55
N GLY A 45 3.73 10.75 1.58
CA GLY A 45 3.74 11.11 0.16
C GLY A 45 2.51 11.88 -0.33
N GLY A 46 1.51 12.08 0.54
CA GLY A 46 0.23 12.67 0.17
C GLY A 46 -0.83 11.64 -0.21
N ALA A 47 -2.11 12.04 -0.05
CA ALA A 47 -3.25 11.18 -0.37
C ALA A 47 -3.50 11.11 -1.88
N GLY A 48 -3.82 9.92 -2.35
CA GLY A 48 -4.15 9.63 -3.74
C GLY A 48 -2.96 9.21 -4.60
N PRO A 49 -3.24 8.54 -5.74
CA PRO A 49 -2.22 7.86 -6.52
C PRO A 49 -1.20 8.82 -7.15
N ALA A 50 -1.62 10.01 -7.57
CA ALA A 50 -0.73 10.98 -8.20
C ALA A 50 0.28 11.57 -7.21
N ALA A 51 -0.16 11.99 -6.01
CA ALA A 51 0.71 12.52 -4.97
C ALA A 51 1.70 11.46 -4.49
N ALA A 52 1.21 10.26 -4.19
CA ALA A 52 2.03 9.14 -3.76
C ALA A 52 3.08 8.75 -4.81
N ALA A 53 2.72 8.71 -6.10
CA ALA A 53 3.65 8.43 -7.19
C ALA A 53 4.75 9.49 -7.29
N ALA A 54 4.39 10.78 -7.26
CA ALA A 54 5.34 11.88 -7.34
C ALA A 54 6.33 11.85 -6.18
N ALA A 55 5.84 11.74 -4.95
CA ALA A 55 6.68 11.69 -3.74
C ALA A 55 7.61 10.47 -3.76
N THR A 56 7.10 9.30 -4.15
CA THR A 56 7.91 8.08 -4.28
C THR A 56 9.01 8.26 -5.32
N ALA A 57 8.69 8.81 -6.49
CA ALA A 57 9.68 9.05 -7.55
C ALA A 57 10.77 10.02 -7.10
N PHE A 58 10.42 11.12 -6.39
CA PHE A 58 11.39 12.04 -5.81
C PHE A 58 12.29 11.35 -4.77
N ALA A 59 11.73 10.54 -3.89
CA ALA A 59 12.51 9.80 -2.89
C ALA A 59 13.50 8.82 -3.54
N LEU A 60 13.05 8.08 -4.57
CA LEU A 60 13.88 7.15 -5.31
C LEU A 60 15.02 7.85 -6.07
N ALA A 61 14.70 8.97 -6.76
CA ALA A 61 15.65 9.73 -7.55
C ALA A 61 16.69 10.50 -6.69
N SER A 62 16.29 10.93 -5.48
CA SER A 62 17.16 11.69 -4.56
C SER A 62 17.97 10.81 -3.63
N ALA A 63 17.81 9.50 -3.70
CA ALA A 63 18.48 8.56 -2.81
C ALA A 63 19.99 8.49 -3.09
N SER A 64 20.81 8.65 -2.05
CA SER A 64 22.28 8.49 -2.13
C SER A 64 22.72 7.03 -2.30
N ALA A 65 21.83 6.08 -2.00
CA ALA A 65 22.05 4.64 -2.19
C ALA A 65 20.71 4.01 -2.64
N PRO A 66 20.75 2.98 -3.50
CA PRO A 66 19.53 2.38 -4.05
C PRO A 66 18.68 1.72 -2.96
N TYR A 67 17.37 1.87 -3.08
CA TYR A 67 16.41 1.07 -2.31
C TYR A 67 16.29 -0.33 -2.92
N GLY A 68 16.20 -1.33 -2.08
CA GLY A 68 15.98 -2.71 -2.52
C GLY A 68 14.50 -3.10 -2.51
N LEU A 69 13.65 -2.31 -1.83
CA LEU A 69 12.22 -2.53 -1.71
C LEU A 69 11.50 -1.20 -1.48
N VAL A 70 10.33 -1.05 -2.09
CA VAL A 70 9.34 0.00 -1.77
C VAL A 70 8.12 -0.66 -1.14
N VAL A 71 7.60 -0.07 -0.05
CA VAL A 71 6.38 -0.55 0.62
C VAL A 71 5.37 0.58 0.66
N SER A 72 4.23 0.42 -0.03
CA SER A 72 3.06 1.27 0.21
C SER A 72 2.40 0.83 1.52
N ALA A 73 2.16 1.75 2.44
CA ALA A 73 1.62 1.43 3.75
C ALA A 73 0.63 2.49 4.24
N GLY A 74 -0.31 2.07 5.07
CA GLY A 74 -1.28 2.97 5.68
C GLY A 74 -2.51 2.25 6.17
N ILE A 75 -3.52 3.04 6.51
CA ILE A 75 -4.86 2.51 6.81
C ILE A 75 -5.65 2.35 5.51
N GLY A 76 -6.76 1.59 5.57
CA GLY A 76 -7.64 1.38 4.42
C GLY A 76 -9.03 0.92 4.85
N GLY A 77 -9.96 0.94 3.90
CA GLY A 77 -11.28 0.33 4.04
C GLY A 77 -11.24 -1.16 3.70
N ALA A 78 -12.08 -1.96 4.35
CA ALA A 78 -12.21 -3.39 4.08
C ALA A 78 -13.50 -3.73 3.36
N PHE A 79 -13.45 -4.71 2.48
CA PHE A 79 -14.63 -5.35 1.91
C PHE A 79 -15.18 -6.38 2.91
N THR A 80 -16.13 -5.94 3.74
CA THR A 80 -16.80 -6.80 4.73
C THR A 80 -17.89 -7.68 4.06
N PRO A 81 -18.13 -8.90 4.54
CA PRO A 81 -17.54 -9.57 5.70
C PRO A 81 -16.20 -10.28 5.43
N LEU A 82 -15.63 -10.19 4.23
CA LEU A 82 -14.40 -10.90 3.85
C LEU A 82 -13.20 -10.51 4.73
N THR A 83 -13.14 -9.23 5.11
CA THR A 83 -12.05 -8.68 5.92
C THR A 83 -12.64 -7.90 7.10
N PRO A 84 -12.52 -8.38 8.35
CA PRO A 84 -12.99 -7.68 9.55
C PRO A 84 -12.23 -6.36 9.81
N LEU A 85 -12.88 -5.43 10.55
CA LEU A 85 -12.21 -4.22 11.04
C LEU A 85 -11.06 -4.59 11.99
N GLY A 86 -9.95 -3.85 11.90
CA GLY A 86 -8.73 -4.12 12.67
C GLY A 86 -7.82 -5.19 12.06
N SER A 87 -8.23 -5.85 10.96
CA SER A 87 -7.38 -6.80 10.26
C SER A 87 -6.21 -6.10 9.55
N LEU A 88 -5.18 -6.89 9.23
CA LEU A 88 -4.10 -6.49 8.34
C LEU A 88 -4.28 -7.19 6.99
N VAL A 89 -4.04 -6.46 5.91
CA VAL A 89 -4.06 -6.97 4.54
C VAL A 89 -2.70 -6.69 3.90
N VAL A 90 -2.06 -7.74 3.37
CA VAL A 90 -0.89 -7.61 2.50
C VAL A 90 -1.32 -7.88 1.06
N ALA A 91 -0.97 -6.98 0.15
CA ALA A 91 -1.39 -7.10 -1.24
C ALA A 91 -0.74 -8.30 -1.93
N SER A 92 -1.56 -9.23 -2.45
CA SER A 92 -1.14 -10.16 -3.49
C SER A 92 -1.15 -9.49 -4.87
N ASP A 93 -2.05 -8.51 -5.04
CA ASP A 93 -2.19 -7.65 -6.19
C ASP A 93 -2.49 -6.21 -5.75
N ILE A 94 -1.82 -5.25 -6.36
CA ILE A 94 -2.07 -3.81 -6.21
C ILE A 94 -2.80 -3.36 -7.48
N VAL A 95 -4.07 -2.98 -7.37
CA VAL A 95 -4.97 -2.79 -8.52
C VAL A 95 -5.44 -1.34 -8.60
N ALA A 96 -5.33 -0.71 -9.78
CA ALA A 96 -6.00 0.57 -10.07
C ALA A 96 -7.45 0.28 -10.47
N ALA A 97 -8.38 0.42 -9.53
CA ALA A 97 -9.76 -0.02 -9.73
C ALA A 97 -10.65 0.99 -10.48
N ASP A 98 -10.18 2.22 -10.67
CA ASP A 98 -10.91 3.31 -11.35
C ASP A 98 -10.10 3.97 -12.48
N LEU A 99 -9.03 3.31 -12.94
CA LEU A 99 -8.24 3.76 -14.08
C LEU A 99 -8.78 3.13 -15.37
N GLY A 100 -9.53 3.90 -16.17
CA GLY A 100 -10.15 3.40 -17.39
C GLY A 100 -11.16 4.38 -17.96
N ALA A 101 -12.20 3.84 -18.60
CA ALA A 101 -13.28 4.61 -19.19
C ALA A 101 -14.65 4.11 -18.69
N ASP A 102 -15.54 5.04 -18.42
CA ASP A 102 -16.97 4.76 -18.22
C ASP A 102 -17.65 4.63 -19.59
N THR A 103 -18.47 3.61 -19.77
CA THR A 103 -19.23 3.37 -21.00
C THR A 103 -20.67 3.03 -20.65
N PRO A 104 -21.62 3.10 -21.62
CA PRO A 104 -22.99 2.65 -21.40
C PRO A 104 -23.10 1.20 -20.92
N ASP A 105 -22.12 0.36 -21.26
CA ASP A 105 -22.08 -1.06 -20.90
C ASP A 105 -21.28 -1.33 -19.61
N GLY A 106 -20.79 -0.28 -18.94
CA GLY A 106 -20.01 -0.35 -17.70
C GLY A 106 -18.58 0.16 -17.83
N PHE A 107 -17.80 -0.02 -16.77
CA PHE A 107 -16.41 0.43 -16.68
C PHE A 107 -15.48 -0.50 -17.47
N LEU A 108 -14.61 0.09 -18.32
CA LEU A 108 -13.54 -0.61 -19.03
C LEU A 108 -12.18 -0.19 -18.42
N PRO A 109 -11.38 -1.13 -17.89
CA PRO A 109 -10.05 -0.80 -17.37
C PRO A 109 -9.11 -0.33 -18.49
N VAL A 110 -8.10 0.45 -18.14
CA VAL A 110 -7.14 1.03 -19.09
C VAL A 110 -6.47 -0.03 -19.98
N THR A 111 -6.27 -1.22 -19.46
CA THR A 111 -5.71 -2.36 -20.22
C THR A 111 -6.65 -2.87 -21.29
N ALA A 112 -7.97 -2.87 -21.06
CA ALA A 112 -8.98 -3.21 -22.09
C ALA A 112 -9.05 -2.14 -23.18
N LEU A 113 -8.62 -0.91 -22.91
CA LEU A 113 -8.47 0.16 -23.90
C LEU A 113 -7.16 0.05 -24.71
N GLY A 114 -6.30 -0.91 -24.39
CA GLY A 114 -5.01 -1.13 -25.06
C GLY A 114 -3.87 -0.26 -24.52
N PHE A 115 -3.99 0.33 -23.33
CA PHE A 115 -2.98 1.20 -22.74
C PHE A 115 -2.47 0.68 -21.40
N GLY A 116 -1.22 1.04 -21.07
CA GLY A 116 -0.63 0.96 -19.73
C GLY A 116 -0.80 -0.39 -19.02
N ARG A 117 -1.00 -0.30 -17.74
CA ARG A 117 -1.30 -1.41 -16.82
C ARG A 117 -2.29 -0.96 -15.75
N ASP A 118 -3.02 -1.89 -15.19
CA ASP A 118 -4.00 -1.67 -14.13
C ASP A 118 -3.66 -2.43 -12.84
N ARG A 119 -2.54 -3.21 -12.85
CA ARG A 119 -2.15 -4.02 -11.68
C ARG A 119 -0.66 -4.24 -11.60
N PHE A 120 -0.19 -4.45 -10.36
CA PHE A 120 1.14 -4.93 -10.03
C PHE A 120 1.02 -6.13 -9.09
N ALA A 121 1.86 -7.16 -9.32
CA ALA A 121 1.98 -8.30 -8.42
C ALA A 121 3.26 -8.13 -7.59
N PRO A 122 3.16 -7.95 -6.27
CA PRO A 122 4.32 -8.01 -5.39
C PRO A 122 4.99 -9.39 -5.42
N PRO A 123 6.29 -9.50 -5.04
CA PRO A 123 6.99 -10.77 -5.00
C PRO A 123 6.26 -11.81 -4.13
N PRO A 124 5.81 -12.96 -4.66
CA PRO A 124 4.93 -13.88 -3.92
C PRO A 124 5.56 -14.48 -2.66
N ALA A 125 6.89 -14.72 -2.66
CA ALA A 125 7.58 -15.21 -1.47
C ALA A 125 7.63 -14.15 -0.37
N LEU A 126 7.79 -12.85 -0.73
CA LEU A 126 7.75 -11.75 0.22
C LEU A 126 6.34 -11.60 0.82
N VAL A 127 5.30 -11.65 -0.01
CA VAL A 127 3.89 -11.60 0.44
C VAL A 127 3.63 -12.68 1.49
N ARG A 128 4.02 -13.95 1.23
CA ARG A 128 3.85 -15.05 2.19
C ARG A 128 4.61 -14.82 3.50
N LYS A 129 5.87 -14.37 3.42
CA LYS A 129 6.69 -14.12 4.61
C LYS A 129 6.11 -12.98 5.47
N VAL A 130 5.66 -11.89 4.84
CA VAL A 130 5.05 -10.74 5.51
C VAL A 130 3.68 -11.11 6.08
N ALA A 131 2.85 -11.83 5.33
CA ALA A 131 1.57 -12.34 5.81
C ALA A 131 1.73 -13.17 7.09
N ALA A 132 2.67 -14.10 7.10
CA ALA A 132 2.94 -14.95 8.27
C ALA A 132 3.48 -14.14 9.47
N ALA A 133 4.41 -13.20 9.24
CA ALA A 133 5.00 -12.42 10.33
C ALA A 133 4.01 -11.43 10.96
N ALA A 134 3.18 -10.77 10.15
CA ALA A 134 2.20 -9.78 10.60
C ALA A 134 0.87 -10.40 11.04
N GLY A 135 0.56 -11.64 10.65
CA GLY A 135 -0.80 -12.19 10.74
C GLY A 135 -1.76 -11.50 9.76
N ALA A 136 -1.25 -11.06 8.61
CA ALA A 136 -2.01 -10.35 7.60
C ALA A 136 -2.66 -11.32 6.59
N ALA A 137 -3.87 -11.00 6.12
CA ALA A 137 -4.50 -11.73 5.03
C ALA A 137 -3.91 -11.31 3.68
N PRO A 138 -3.44 -12.24 2.83
CA PRO A 138 -3.04 -11.90 1.46
C PRO A 138 -4.27 -11.78 0.56
N GLY A 139 -4.34 -10.71 -0.24
CA GLY A 139 -5.44 -10.48 -1.18
C GLY A 139 -5.24 -9.22 -2.00
N ALA A 140 -6.14 -8.94 -2.94
CA ALA A 140 -6.02 -7.73 -3.74
C ALA A 140 -6.33 -6.47 -2.90
N VAL A 141 -5.52 -5.43 -3.05
CA VAL A 141 -5.78 -4.09 -2.53
C VAL A 141 -6.12 -3.17 -3.70
N LEU A 142 -7.32 -2.60 -3.67
CA LEU A 142 -7.81 -1.70 -4.71
C LEU A 142 -7.35 -0.27 -4.41
N THR A 143 -6.72 0.36 -5.40
CA THR A 143 -6.42 1.79 -5.36
C THR A 143 -7.51 2.53 -6.12
N VAL A 144 -8.10 3.53 -5.46
CA VAL A 144 -9.13 4.41 -6.03
C VAL A 144 -8.75 5.88 -5.84
N SER A 145 -9.11 6.72 -6.81
CA SER A 145 -8.99 8.18 -6.69
C SER A 145 -10.16 8.78 -5.90
N THR A 146 -11.29 8.09 -5.86
CA THR A 146 -12.48 8.48 -5.11
C THR A 146 -12.90 7.33 -4.20
N VAL A 147 -12.81 7.54 -2.88
CA VAL A 147 -13.20 6.52 -1.88
C VAL A 147 -14.64 6.07 -2.06
N THR A 148 -14.87 4.78 -1.98
CA THR A 148 -16.19 4.17 -2.14
C THR A 148 -17.09 4.56 -0.96
N GLY A 149 -18.20 5.26 -1.27
CA GLY A 149 -19.15 5.79 -0.29
C GLY A 149 -20.53 5.16 -0.33
N THR A 150 -20.76 4.14 -1.17
CA THR A 150 -22.06 3.47 -1.31
C THR A 150 -21.92 1.95 -1.36
N ALA A 151 -22.94 1.24 -0.90
CA ALA A 151 -23.00 -0.22 -0.96
C ALA A 151 -23.03 -0.74 -2.41
N GLU A 152 -23.68 0.01 -3.30
CA GLU A 152 -23.77 -0.31 -4.73
C GLU A 152 -22.38 -0.33 -5.37
N ARG A 153 -21.59 0.74 -5.18
CA ARG A 153 -20.21 0.80 -5.72
C ARG A 153 -19.32 -0.26 -5.07
N ALA A 154 -19.44 -0.50 -3.77
CA ALA A 154 -18.69 -1.57 -3.10
C ALA A 154 -18.99 -2.94 -3.73
N GLY A 155 -20.29 -3.22 -4.00
CA GLY A 155 -20.71 -4.45 -4.68
C GLY A 155 -20.17 -4.54 -6.12
N ALA A 156 -20.19 -3.44 -6.88
CA ALA A 156 -19.64 -3.39 -8.22
C ALA A 156 -18.12 -3.66 -8.25
N LEU A 157 -17.37 -3.08 -7.31
CA LEU A 157 -15.93 -3.33 -7.16
C LEU A 157 -15.63 -4.79 -6.82
N LEU A 158 -16.37 -5.39 -5.89
CA LEU A 158 -16.23 -6.81 -5.56
C LEU A 158 -16.58 -7.73 -6.72
N ALA A 159 -17.59 -7.39 -7.51
CA ALA A 159 -17.95 -8.15 -8.70
C ALA A 159 -16.83 -8.10 -9.78
N ALA A 160 -16.20 -6.92 -9.95
CA ALA A 160 -15.07 -6.75 -10.88
C ALA A 160 -13.76 -7.36 -10.33
N HIS A 161 -13.58 -7.38 -9.00
CA HIS A 161 -12.37 -7.85 -8.31
C HIS A 161 -12.72 -8.82 -7.17
N PRO A 162 -13.11 -10.08 -7.45
CA PRO A 162 -13.60 -11.02 -6.41
C PRO A 162 -12.61 -11.34 -5.30
N GLY A 163 -11.29 -11.12 -5.54
CA GLY A 163 -10.23 -11.31 -4.55
C GLY A 163 -9.87 -10.06 -3.75
N ALA A 164 -10.64 -8.97 -3.87
CA ALA A 164 -10.36 -7.71 -3.17
C ALA A 164 -10.67 -7.83 -1.68
N LEU A 165 -9.70 -7.50 -0.84
CA LEU A 165 -9.83 -7.47 0.62
C LEU A 165 -9.89 -6.05 1.17
N ALA A 166 -9.21 -5.10 0.53
CA ALA A 166 -9.14 -3.71 0.99
C ALA A 166 -9.17 -2.70 -0.15
N GLU A 167 -9.57 -1.47 0.20
CA GLU A 167 -9.51 -0.28 -0.65
C GLU A 167 -8.61 0.77 0.02
N ALA A 168 -7.75 1.40 -0.78
CA ALA A 168 -6.88 2.50 -0.39
C ALA A 168 -6.73 3.50 -1.55
N MET A 169 -5.87 4.52 -1.40
CA MET A 169 -5.75 5.55 -2.44
C MET A 169 -4.35 5.67 -3.06
N GLU A 170 -3.31 5.04 -2.51
CA GLU A 170 -1.91 5.32 -2.89
C GLU A 170 -1.21 4.17 -3.61
N GLY A 171 -1.60 2.92 -3.32
CA GLY A 171 -0.82 1.72 -3.63
C GLY A 171 -0.36 1.63 -5.07
N PHE A 172 -1.27 1.85 -6.02
CA PHE A 172 -0.93 1.79 -7.45
C PHE A 172 0.04 2.89 -7.87
N GLY A 173 -0.11 4.11 -7.34
CA GLY A 173 0.82 5.21 -7.62
C GLY A 173 2.23 4.93 -7.11
N VAL A 174 2.36 4.40 -5.90
CA VAL A 174 3.63 3.95 -5.32
C VAL A 174 4.25 2.83 -6.18
N ALA A 175 3.44 1.85 -6.58
CA ALA A 175 3.89 0.73 -7.40
C ALA A 175 4.35 1.16 -8.80
N GLU A 176 3.66 2.12 -9.42
CA GLU A 176 4.06 2.67 -10.72
C GLU A 176 5.43 3.37 -10.64
N ALA A 177 5.66 4.17 -9.59
CA ALA A 177 6.95 4.83 -9.39
C ALA A 177 8.08 3.82 -9.10
N ALA A 178 7.81 2.82 -8.26
CA ALA A 178 8.75 1.75 -7.95
C ALA A 178 9.14 0.94 -9.20
N ALA A 179 8.15 0.60 -10.04
CA ALA A 179 8.38 -0.15 -11.27
C ALA A 179 9.25 0.61 -12.28
N ARG A 180 9.06 1.93 -12.41
CA ARG A 180 9.91 2.79 -13.27
C ARG A 180 11.35 2.85 -12.80
N ALA A 181 11.58 2.71 -11.49
CA ALA A 181 12.91 2.63 -10.89
C ALA A 181 13.44 1.18 -10.79
N GLU A 182 12.72 0.20 -11.32
CA GLU A 182 13.02 -1.23 -11.26
C GLU A 182 13.20 -1.75 -9.82
N VAL A 183 12.52 -1.14 -8.85
CA VAL A 183 12.51 -1.54 -7.45
C VAL A 183 11.24 -2.37 -7.18
N PRO A 184 11.35 -3.54 -6.54
CA PRO A 184 10.19 -4.33 -6.13
C PRO A 184 9.28 -3.53 -5.18
N VAL A 185 7.97 -3.82 -5.24
CA VAL A 185 6.97 -3.16 -4.41
C VAL A 185 6.19 -4.17 -3.58
N LEU A 186 5.79 -3.75 -2.39
CA LEU A 186 4.83 -4.42 -1.52
C LEU A 186 3.77 -3.41 -1.08
N GLU A 187 2.60 -3.88 -0.65
CA GLU A 187 1.61 -3.02 0.00
C GLU A 187 1.05 -3.71 1.25
N LEU A 188 0.94 -2.95 2.35
CA LEU A 188 0.41 -3.41 3.63
C LEU A 188 -0.60 -2.39 4.17
N ARG A 189 -1.83 -2.84 4.45
CA ARG A 189 -2.91 -2.00 4.96
C ARG A 189 -3.47 -2.52 6.27
N ALA A 190 -3.70 -1.59 7.22
CA ALA A 190 -4.46 -1.84 8.43
C ALA A 190 -5.89 -1.33 8.24
N VAL A 191 -6.88 -2.17 8.53
CA VAL A 191 -8.28 -1.87 8.24
C VAL A 191 -8.88 -0.96 9.31
N SER A 192 -9.28 0.24 8.92
CA SER A 192 -9.90 1.24 9.81
C SER A 192 -11.43 1.31 9.72
N ASN A 193 -12.00 0.94 8.57
CA ASN A 193 -13.44 1.07 8.29
C ASN A 193 -13.89 0.05 7.23
N ALA A 194 -15.21 -0.10 7.09
CA ALA A 194 -15.79 -0.84 5.97
C ALA A 194 -15.81 0.04 4.70
N VAL A 195 -15.61 -0.59 3.54
CA VAL A 195 -15.87 0.01 2.22
C VAL A 195 -17.37 0.06 2.01
N GLY A 196 -17.91 1.22 1.63
CA GLY A 196 -19.35 1.41 1.41
C GLY A 196 -19.87 2.68 2.08
N PRO A 197 -21.10 2.67 2.58
CA PRO A 197 -21.70 3.86 3.19
C PRO A 197 -20.82 4.47 4.27
N ARG A 198 -20.61 5.79 4.18
CA ARG A 198 -19.68 6.50 5.09
C ARG A 198 -20.31 6.71 6.45
N ASP A 199 -19.93 5.87 7.40
CA ASP A 199 -20.18 6.04 8.83
C ASP A 199 -18.85 6.35 9.53
N ARG A 200 -18.55 7.66 9.68
CA ARG A 200 -17.27 8.11 10.26
C ARG A 200 -17.16 7.82 11.75
N ASP A 201 -18.26 7.67 12.44
CA ASP A 201 -18.28 7.40 13.88
C ASP A 201 -17.90 5.93 14.16
N ALA A 202 -18.10 5.05 13.17
CA ALA A 202 -17.66 3.65 13.23
C ALA A 202 -16.17 3.45 12.86
N TRP A 203 -15.46 4.49 12.44
CA TRP A 203 -14.07 4.35 12.00
C TRP A 203 -13.10 4.14 13.18
N ARG A 204 -12.26 3.13 13.07
CA ARG A 204 -11.28 2.73 14.09
C ARG A 204 -9.87 3.14 13.72
N ILE A 205 -9.66 4.43 13.40
CA ILE A 205 -8.37 4.95 12.92
C ILE A 205 -7.25 4.69 13.92
N GLY A 206 -7.49 4.94 15.22
CA GLY A 206 -6.49 4.73 16.27
C GLY A 206 -6.04 3.27 16.37
N ASP A 207 -7.00 2.33 16.31
CA ASP A 207 -6.72 0.89 16.36
C ASP A 207 -5.94 0.45 15.12
N ALA A 208 -6.31 0.95 13.92
CA ALA A 208 -5.62 0.64 12.68
C ALA A 208 -4.18 1.18 12.67
N LEU A 209 -3.94 2.39 13.19
CA LEU A 209 -2.58 2.95 13.33
C LEU A 209 -1.74 2.13 14.32
N ALA A 210 -2.32 1.67 15.42
CA ALA A 210 -1.64 0.80 16.39
C ALA A 210 -1.30 -0.56 15.74
N ALA A 211 -2.24 -1.17 15.01
CA ALA A 211 -2.02 -2.40 14.28
C ALA A 211 -0.92 -2.24 13.20
N LEU A 212 -0.89 -1.10 12.51
CA LEU A 212 0.17 -0.79 11.54
C LEU A 212 1.55 -0.71 12.20
N THR A 213 1.65 -0.04 13.36
CA THR A 213 2.89 0.01 14.14
C THR A 213 3.36 -1.40 14.53
N GLU A 214 2.47 -2.21 15.08
CA GLU A 214 2.79 -3.59 15.48
C GLU A 214 3.21 -4.45 14.28
N ALA A 215 2.50 -4.33 13.16
CA ALA A 215 2.81 -5.06 11.93
C ALA A 215 4.22 -4.74 11.43
N PHE A 216 4.61 -3.46 11.37
CA PHE A 216 5.96 -3.08 10.95
C PHE A 216 7.03 -3.54 11.94
N GLY A 217 6.77 -3.53 13.24
CA GLY A 217 7.68 -4.11 14.23
C GLY A 217 7.95 -5.60 14.00
N LYS A 218 6.90 -6.37 13.69
CA LYS A 218 7.02 -7.81 13.40
C LYS A 218 7.65 -8.12 12.04
N THR A 219 7.39 -7.28 11.03
CA THR A 219 7.86 -7.52 9.65
C THR A 219 9.21 -6.91 9.34
N ALA A 220 9.74 -6.01 10.16
CA ALA A 220 11.01 -5.35 9.93
C ALA A 220 12.16 -6.33 9.59
N PRO A 221 12.39 -7.44 10.33
CA PRO A 221 13.44 -8.40 9.99
C PRO A 221 13.22 -9.08 8.64
N VAL A 222 11.95 -9.33 8.26
CA VAL A 222 11.58 -9.92 6.97
C VAL A 222 11.89 -8.95 5.83
N LEU A 223 11.51 -7.67 5.99
CA LEU A 223 11.71 -6.64 4.99
C LEU A 223 13.20 -6.31 4.79
N GLU A 224 13.97 -6.21 5.87
CA GLU A 224 15.42 -5.94 5.81
C GLU A 224 16.20 -7.09 5.19
N GLY A 225 15.82 -8.33 5.52
CA GLY A 225 16.48 -9.55 5.07
C GLY A 225 16.03 -10.04 3.70
N TRP A 226 15.00 -9.41 3.10
CA TRP A 226 14.50 -9.85 1.81
C TRP A 226 15.50 -9.59 0.68
N ASN A 227 15.57 -10.53 -0.28
CA ASN A 227 16.48 -10.46 -1.41
C ASN A 227 15.74 -10.95 -2.67
N ARG A 228 15.89 -10.25 -3.80
CA ARG A 228 15.27 -10.59 -5.10
C ARG A 228 15.56 -12.02 -5.57
N HIS A 229 16.64 -12.63 -5.11
CA HIS A 229 17.00 -14.02 -5.46
C HIS A 229 16.10 -15.05 -4.78
N ASP A 230 15.41 -14.69 -3.68
CA ASP A 230 14.51 -15.59 -2.94
C ASP A 230 13.30 -16.03 -3.76
N ASP A 231 12.87 -15.23 -4.75
CA ASP A 231 11.73 -15.53 -5.61
C ASP A 231 12.09 -16.36 -6.86
N ARG A 232 13.38 -16.38 -7.29
CA ARG A 232 13.80 -17.06 -8.51
C ARG A 232 13.99 -18.57 -8.39
N HIS A 233 14.00 -19.11 -7.17
CA HIS A 233 14.33 -20.53 -6.91
C HIS A 233 13.13 -21.41 -6.58
N ARG A 234 11.87 -20.95 -6.78
CA ARG A 234 10.65 -21.73 -6.48
C ARG A 234 9.55 -21.59 -7.53
N SER A 235 9.91 -21.38 -8.78
CA SER A 235 8.99 -21.53 -9.94
C SER A 235 9.18 -22.89 -10.60
#